data_2ce16e6f760ef01888b5067fe0d4be0b
#
_entry.id   2ce16e6f760ef01888b5067fe0d4be0b
#
_cell.length_a   1.000
_cell.length_b   1.000
_cell.length_c   1.000
_cell.angle_alpha   90.00
_cell.angle_beta   90.00
_cell.angle_gamma   90.00
#
_symmetry.space_group_name_H-M   'P 1'
#
loop_
_entity.id
_entity.type
_entity.pdbx_description
1 polymer ?
#
loop_
_entity_poly.entity_id
_entity_poly.type
_entity_poly.pdbx_seq_one_letter_code
_entity_poly.pdbx_strand_id
1 'polypeptide(L)'
;NYIDRIYDTYIDENELQICDKTICEIADKLEVRSYTSREFIVEIGKYLKINSKKKGSLIETAYDNNVPIFCPAFTDSSAGFGLVMHQEKNPEKHITIDSIREFRELTEIKIQSKGSGLFMIGGGVPKNFIQDTVICAELLGKDVDMHKYAIQITVADSRDGACSSSTLKEASSWGKVNTTKEQMVFAEATSVLPLVILSLIHI
;
A
#
# COMPACT_ATOMS: atom_id res chain seq x y z
N ASN A 1 22.36 -10.33 -21.16
CA ASN A 1 23.08 -9.26 -20.43
C ASN A 1 22.43 -8.91 -19.08
N TYR A 2 21.40 -9.62 -18.65
CA TYR A 2 20.70 -9.41 -17.36
C TYR A 2 20.25 -7.95 -17.12
N ILE A 3 19.86 -7.27 -18.19
CA ILE A 3 19.30 -5.91 -18.16
C ILE A 3 17.94 -5.95 -18.82
N ASP A 4 16.94 -5.57 -18.08
CA ASP A 4 15.58 -5.41 -18.55
C ASP A 4 15.21 -3.92 -18.67
N ARG A 5 14.07 -3.62 -19.24
CA ARG A 5 13.60 -2.26 -19.42
C ARG A 5 12.14 -2.11 -19.01
N ILE A 6 11.89 -1.17 -18.14
CA ILE A 6 10.54 -0.70 -17.84
C ILE A 6 10.41 0.70 -18.45
N TYR A 7 9.70 0.79 -19.57
CA TYR A 7 9.51 2.00 -20.37
C TYR A 7 10.88 2.56 -20.82
N ASP A 8 11.37 3.63 -20.24
CA ASP A 8 12.65 4.29 -20.55
C ASP A 8 13.75 4.02 -19.50
N THR A 9 13.45 3.22 -18.50
CA THR A 9 14.36 2.92 -17.37
C THR A 9 14.92 1.52 -17.50
N TYR A 10 16.25 1.42 -17.49
CA TYR A 10 16.96 0.14 -17.45
C TYR A 10 17.03 -0.40 -16.04
N ILE A 11 16.81 -1.70 -15.89
CA ILE A 11 16.83 -2.42 -14.63
C ILE A 11 17.85 -3.54 -14.72
N ASP A 12 18.74 -3.60 -13.74
CA ASP A 12 19.66 -4.72 -13.56
C ASP A 12 18.95 -5.86 -12.85
N GLU A 13 18.75 -6.98 -13.54
CA GLU A 13 18.07 -8.16 -12.99
C GLU A 13 18.84 -8.78 -11.81
N ASN A 14 20.15 -8.68 -11.76
CA ASN A 14 20.94 -9.17 -10.64
C ASN A 14 20.66 -8.33 -9.37
N GLU A 15 20.53 -7.02 -9.52
CA GLU A 15 20.19 -6.13 -8.41
C GLU A 15 18.76 -6.40 -7.91
N LEU A 16 17.79 -6.71 -8.79
CA LEU A 16 16.46 -7.17 -8.39
C LEU A 16 16.52 -8.46 -7.57
N GLN A 17 17.28 -9.45 -8.03
CA GLN A 17 17.45 -10.70 -7.29
C GLN A 17 18.12 -10.47 -5.92
N ILE A 18 19.01 -9.49 -5.80
CA ILE A 18 19.60 -9.11 -4.51
C ILE A 18 18.52 -8.57 -3.58
N CYS A 19 17.59 -7.77 -4.10
CA CYS A 19 16.44 -7.30 -3.30
C CYS A 19 15.59 -8.47 -2.78
N ASP A 20 15.24 -9.42 -3.65
CA ASP A 20 14.44 -10.60 -3.26
C ASP A 20 15.15 -11.43 -2.19
N LYS A 21 16.46 -11.68 -2.37
CA LYS A 21 17.30 -12.37 -1.39
C LYS A 21 17.37 -11.62 -0.05
N THR A 22 17.47 -10.29 -0.10
CA THR A 22 17.47 -9.46 1.10
C THR A 22 16.16 -9.58 1.88
N ILE A 23 15.01 -9.63 1.20
CA ILE A 23 13.71 -9.87 1.83
C ILE A 23 13.69 -11.25 2.50
N CYS A 24 14.19 -12.28 1.83
CA CYS A 24 14.34 -13.61 2.41
C CYS A 24 15.21 -13.58 3.69
N GLU A 25 16.35 -12.90 3.64
CA GLU A 25 17.25 -12.77 4.81
C GLU A 25 16.63 -12.01 5.98
N ILE A 26 15.78 -11.03 5.72
CA ILE A 26 15.00 -10.33 6.76
C ILE A 26 14.04 -11.32 7.40
N ALA A 27 13.27 -12.06 6.58
CA ALA A 27 12.32 -13.05 7.06
C ALA A 27 12.98 -14.17 7.89
N ASP A 28 14.17 -14.65 7.47
CA ASP A 28 14.94 -15.67 8.17
C ASP A 28 15.35 -15.29 9.62
N LYS A 29 15.38 -14.00 9.91
CA LYS A 29 15.78 -13.46 11.24
C LYS A 29 14.59 -13.17 12.15
N LEU A 30 13.38 -13.27 11.64
CA LEU A 30 12.18 -12.97 12.41
C LEU A 30 11.69 -14.17 13.22
N GLU A 31 10.95 -13.87 14.29
CA GLU A 31 10.22 -14.88 15.03
C GLU A 31 9.19 -15.58 14.12
N VAL A 32 9.12 -16.90 14.19
CA VAL A 32 8.18 -17.72 13.41
C VAL A 32 6.76 -17.49 13.90
N ARG A 33 6.04 -16.65 13.23
CA ARG A 33 4.61 -16.34 13.44
C ARG A 33 3.96 -15.75 12.19
N SER A 34 2.67 -15.52 12.26
CA SER A 34 1.95 -14.72 11.26
C SER A 34 2.21 -13.22 11.45
N TYR A 35 2.52 -12.54 10.36
CA TYR A 35 2.68 -11.08 10.29
C TYR A 35 1.61 -10.48 9.38
N THR A 36 1.18 -9.25 9.62
CA THR A 36 0.54 -8.47 8.57
C THR A 36 1.60 -7.90 7.63
N SER A 37 1.23 -7.47 6.42
CA SER A 37 2.20 -6.80 5.56
C SER A 37 2.76 -5.55 6.23
N ARG A 38 1.93 -4.81 6.98
CA ARG A 38 2.37 -3.66 7.76
C ARG A 38 3.47 -4.01 8.77
N GLU A 39 3.29 -5.09 9.55
CA GLU A 39 4.30 -5.52 10.51
C GLU A 39 5.60 -5.90 9.79
N PHE A 40 5.50 -6.62 8.68
CA PHE A 40 6.68 -7.02 7.91
C PHE A 40 7.38 -5.81 7.25
N ILE A 41 6.64 -4.84 6.73
CA ILE A 41 7.20 -3.60 6.17
C ILE A 41 7.93 -2.79 7.25
N VAL A 42 7.48 -2.82 8.50
CA VAL A 42 8.22 -2.22 9.63
C VAL A 42 9.59 -2.89 9.80
N GLU A 43 9.68 -4.21 9.67
CA GLU A 43 10.97 -4.91 9.76
C GLU A 43 11.89 -4.58 8.57
N ILE A 44 11.32 -4.40 7.36
CA ILE A 44 12.06 -3.86 6.21
C ILE A 44 12.58 -2.44 6.52
N GLY A 45 11.75 -1.58 7.12
CA GLY A 45 12.14 -0.22 7.51
C GLY A 45 13.31 -0.20 8.51
N LYS A 46 13.28 -1.07 9.51
CA LYS A 46 14.39 -1.26 10.47
C LYS A 46 15.67 -1.67 9.76
N TYR A 47 15.57 -2.63 8.83
CA TYR A 47 16.71 -3.09 8.04
C TYR A 47 17.30 -1.95 7.21
N LEU A 48 16.47 -1.19 6.50
CA LEU A 48 16.91 -0.08 5.66
C LEU A 48 17.57 1.04 6.48
N LYS A 49 17.04 1.34 7.66
CA LYS A 49 17.64 2.35 8.56
C LYS A 49 19.10 2.03 8.91
N ILE A 50 19.42 0.77 9.04
CA ILE A 50 20.79 0.33 9.42
C ILE A 50 21.67 0.15 8.17
N ASN A 51 21.15 -0.51 7.13
CA ASN A 51 21.94 -1.07 6.04
C ASN A 51 21.88 -0.27 4.73
N SER A 52 20.90 0.63 4.56
CA SER A 52 20.76 1.39 3.31
C SER A 52 21.90 2.37 3.10
N LYS A 53 22.48 2.34 1.89
CA LYS A 53 23.48 3.32 1.44
C LYS A 53 22.89 4.70 1.18
N LYS A 54 21.63 4.74 0.72
CA LYS A 54 20.87 5.99 0.49
C LYS A 54 19.77 6.08 1.54
N LYS A 55 19.70 7.20 2.23
CA LYS A 55 18.70 7.48 3.25
C LYS A 55 17.46 8.16 2.68
N GLY A 56 16.37 8.12 3.43
CA GLY A 56 15.13 8.81 3.08
C GLY A 56 14.27 8.07 2.04
N SER A 57 14.37 6.74 1.96
CA SER A 57 13.38 5.96 1.21
C SER A 57 12.00 6.05 1.85
N LEU A 58 10.94 5.80 1.07
CA LEU A 58 9.55 5.83 1.56
C LEU A 58 9.37 4.94 2.80
N ILE A 59 9.86 3.71 2.75
CA ILE A 59 9.70 2.73 3.83
C ILE A 59 10.52 3.14 5.08
N GLU A 60 11.76 3.60 4.91
CA GLU A 60 12.57 4.10 6.02
C GLU A 60 11.94 5.32 6.67
N THR A 61 11.44 6.26 5.87
CA THR A 61 10.80 7.48 6.37
C THR A 61 9.50 7.16 7.10
N ALA A 62 8.69 6.25 6.58
CA ALA A 62 7.47 5.80 7.23
C ALA A 62 7.78 5.10 8.57
N TYR A 63 8.81 4.26 8.61
CA TYR A 63 9.28 3.62 9.85
C TYR A 63 9.70 4.66 10.89
N ASP A 64 10.52 5.66 10.51
CA ASP A 64 11.00 6.70 11.42
C ASP A 64 9.89 7.58 11.99
N ASN A 65 8.81 7.76 11.26
CA ASN A 65 7.67 8.59 11.64
C ASN A 65 6.45 7.79 12.13
N ASN A 66 6.56 6.47 12.31
CA ASN A 66 5.46 5.58 12.69
C ASN A 66 4.23 5.70 11.78
N VAL A 67 4.44 5.90 10.48
CA VAL A 67 3.37 5.91 9.48
C VAL A 67 3.15 4.47 8.99
N PRO A 68 1.96 3.88 9.19
CA PRO A 68 1.71 2.52 8.77
C PRO A 68 1.60 2.41 7.25
N ILE A 69 2.24 1.40 6.65
CA ILE A 69 2.12 1.03 5.25
C ILE A 69 1.45 -0.34 5.18
N PHE A 70 0.37 -0.44 4.41
CA PHE A 70 -0.37 -1.66 4.14
C PHE A 70 -0.20 -2.06 2.67
N CYS A 71 -0.01 -3.34 2.40
CA CYS A 71 0.13 -3.88 1.05
C CYS A 71 -0.81 -5.07 0.84
N PRO A 72 -2.06 -4.83 0.40
CA PRO A 72 -3.10 -5.86 0.37
C PRO A 72 -2.84 -7.02 -0.61
N ALA A 73 -2.02 -6.79 -1.64
CA ALA A 73 -1.60 -7.82 -2.60
C ALA A 73 -0.11 -8.14 -2.44
N PHE A 74 0.33 -8.39 -1.23
CA PHE A 74 1.74 -8.52 -0.87
C PHE A 74 2.49 -9.60 -1.64
N THR A 75 1.82 -10.69 -2.00
CA THR A 75 2.44 -11.79 -2.76
C THR A 75 2.74 -11.45 -4.21
N ASP A 76 2.06 -10.45 -4.78
CA ASP A 76 2.31 -9.94 -6.14
C ASP A 76 3.37 -8.83 -6.12
N SER A 77 4.55 -9.17 -5.61
CA SER A 77 5.68 -8.24 -5.46
C SER A 77 7.02 -8.98 -5.29
N SER A 78 8.14 -8.27 -5.46
CA SER A 78 9.47 -8.79 -5.13
C SER A 78 9.55 -9.29 -3.68
N ALA A 79 8.87 -8.64 -2.75
CA ALA A 79 8.81 -9.13 -1.37
C ALA A 79 8.11 -10.49 -1.26
N GLY A 80 7.09 -10.75 -2.10
CA GLY A 80 6.47 -12.07 -2.23
C GLY A 80 7.46 -13.14 -2.66
N PHE A 81 8.31 -12.85 -3.66
CA PHE A 81 9.36 -13.79 -4.09
C PHE A 81 10.35 -14.10 -2.95
N GLY A 82 10.79 -13.09 -2.21
CA GLY A 82 11.65 -13.27 -1.05
C GLY A 82 11.03 -14.17 0.02
N LEU A 83 9.71 -14.05 0.26
CA LEU A 83 9.00 -14.92 1.21
C LEU A 83 8.82 -16.35 0.68
N VAL A 84 8.63 -16.54 -0.62
CA VAL A 84 8.63 -17.89 -1.22
C VAL A 84 9.99 -18.56 -1.01
N MET A 85 11.08 -17.85 -1.24
CA MET A 85 12.44 -18.36 -0.97
C MET A 85 12.64 -18.71 0.51
N HIS A 86 12.12 -17.88 1.42
CA HIS A 86 12.15 -18.13 2.85
C HIS A 86 11.41 -19.42 3.23
N GLN A 87 10.21 -19.64 2.70
CA GLN A 87 9.41 -20.84 2.98
C GLN A 87 10.04 -22.10 2.40
N GLU A 88 10.57 -22.04 1.18
CA GLU A 88 11.28 -23.17 0.57
C GLU A 88 12.50 -23.59 1.39
N LYS A 89 13.23 -22.63 1.91
CA LYS A 89 14.39 -22.87 2.77
C LYS A 89 14.03 -23.37 4.16
N ASN A 90 12.85 -22.99 4.67
CA ASN A 90 12.37 -23.29 6.01
C ASN A 90 10.97 -23.94 6.00
N PRO A 91 10.79 -25.14 5.41
CA PRO A 91 9.47 -25.70 5.15
C PRO A 91 8.61 -25.92 6.39
N GLU A 92 9.24 -26.26 7.52
CA GLU A 92 8.55 -26.56 8.78
C GLU A 92 8.37 -25.35 9.70
N LYS A 93 9.21 -24.32 9.52
CA LYS A 93 9.27 -23.17 10.45
C LYS A 93 9.52 -21.88 9.68
N HIS A 94 8.47 -21.25 9.21
CA HIS A 94 8.54 -20.01 8.45
C HIS A 94 7.50 -18.98 8.93
N ILE A 95 7.69 -17.74 8.55
CA ILE A 95 6.69 -16.70 8.74
C ILE A 95 5.59 -16.80 7.66
N THR A 96 4.40 -16.29 7.97
CA THR A 96 3.28 -16.15 7.04
C THR A 96 2.76 -14.72 7.03
N ILE A 97 2.09 -14.31 5.95
CA ILE A 97 1.38 -13.03 5.88
C ILE A 97 -0.11 -13.26 6.06
N ASP A 98 -0.69 -12.62 7.07
CA ASP A 98 -2.11 -12.65 7.40
C ASP A 98 -2.82 -11.42 6.84
N SER A 99 -3.32 -11.54 5.63
CA SER A 99 -4.02 -10.46 4.93
C SER A 99 -5.40 -10.15 5.54
N ILE A 100 -6.02 -11.12 6.22
CA ILE A 100 -7.31 -10.89 6.89
C ILE A 100 -7.12 -10.04 8.14
N ARG A 101 -6.11 -10.39 8.96
CA ARG A 101 -5.76 -9.58 10.13
C ARG A 101 -5.34 -8.16 9.73
N GLU A 102 -4.65 -8.03 8.60
CA GLU A 102 -4.28 -6.74 8.03
C GLU A 102 -5.49 -5.87 7.70
N PHE A 103 -6.50 -6.43 7.02
CA PHE A 103 -7.72 -5.69 6.69
C PHE A 103 -8.50 -5.29 7.95
N ARG A 104 -8.54 -6.17 8.95
CA ARG A 104 -9.13 -5.85 10.25
C ARG A 104 -8.38 -4.73 10.95
N GLU A 105 -7.05 -4.71 10.91
CA GLU A 105 -6.22 -3.64 11.49
C GLU A 105 -6.49 -2.29 10.81
N LEU A 106 -6.56 -2.26 9.47
CA LEU A 106 -6.89 -1.05 8.74
C LEU A 106 -8.31 -0.56 9.04
N THR A 107 -9.26 -1.49 9.18
CA THR A 107 -10.64 -1.18 9.58
C THR A 107 -10.68 -0.58 10.99
N GLU A 108 -9.87 -1.07 11.92
CA GLU A 108 -9.79 -0.51 13.28
C GLU A 108 -9.27 0.93 13.27
N ILE A 109 -8.31 1.26 12.41
CA ILE A 109 -7.85 2.64 12.21
C ILE A 109 -9.03 3.53 11.74
N LYS A 110 -9.86 3.02 10.84
CA LYS A 110 -11.07 3.73 10.39
C LYS A 110 -12.05 3.95 11.52
N ILE A 111 -12.32 2.93 12.35
CA ILE A 111 -13.23 2.99 13.50
C ILE A 111 -12.77 4.03 14.52
N GLN A 112 -11.47 4.10 14.79
CA GLN A 112 -10.90 5.04 15.77
C GLN A 112 -10.82 6.48 15.25
N SER A 113 -10.89 6.69 13.92
CA SER A 113 -10.75 8.02 13.35
C SER A 113 -12.03 8.85 13.47
N LYS A 114 -11.92 10.09 13.94
CA LYS A 114 -13.02 11.06 14.01
C LYS A 114 -13.50 11.56 12.64
N GLY A 115 -12.72 11.32 11.61
CA GLY A 115 -12.99 11.68 10.23
C GLY A 115 -11.82 11.27 9.36
N SER A 116 -12.07 10.92 8.12
CA SER A 116 -11.06 10.44 7.21
C SER A 116 -11.20 11.05 5.83
N GLY A 117 -10.08 11.22 5.15
CA GLY A 117 -10.01 11.59 3.75
C GLY A 117 -9.12 10.61 2.99
N LEU A 118 -9.36 10.48 1.70
CA LEU A 118 -8.60 9.64 0.79
C LEU A 118 -7.87 10.48 -0.24
N PHE A 119 -6.58 10.22 -0.39
CA PHE A 119 -5.77 10.73 -1.47
C PHE A 119 -5.21 9.54 -2.25
N MET A 120 -5.76 9.29 -3.43
CA MET A 120 -5.48 8.10 -4.23
C MET A 120 -4.69 8.46 -5.48
N ILE A 121 -3.59 7.74 -5.71
CA ILE A 121 -2.76 7.84 -6.91
C ILE A 121 -2.88 6.50 -7.64
N GLY A 122 -3.46 6.52 -8.84
CA GLY A 122 -3.87 5.29 -9.52
C GLY A 122 -5.19 4.74 -8.98
N GLY A 123 -5.28 3.43 -8.82
CA GLY A 123 -6.48 2.73 -8.37
C GLY A 123 -6.20 1.25 -8.06
N GLY A 124 -7.12 0.36 -8.42
CA GLY A 124 -6.96 -1.09 -8.23
C GLY A 124 -7.22 -1.56 -6.79
N VAL A 125 -6.56 -2.64 -6.39
CA VAL A 125 -6.75 -3.29 -5.08
C VAL A 125 -6.57 -2.34 -3.90
N PRO A 126 -5.51 -1.51 -3.81
CA PRO A 126 -5.34 -0.59 -2.68
C PRO A 126 -6.49 0.42 -2.53
N LYS A 127 -7.06 0.88 -3.65
CA LYS A 127 -8.23 1.77 -3.65
C LYS A 127 -9.43 1.10 -2.98
N ASN A 128 -9.78 -0.11 -3.41
CA ASN A 128 -10.89 -0.85 -2.80
C ASN A 128 -10.62 -1.18 -1.34
N PHE A 129 -9.42 -1.63 -1.04
CA PHE A 129 -8.99 -1.99 0.31
C PHE A 129 -9.22 -0.86 1.31
N ILE A 130 -8.84 0.36 0.98
CA ILE A 130 -9.04 1.50 1.89
C ILE A 130 -10.51 1.96 1.92
N GLN A 131 -11.22 1.95 0.81
CA GLN A 131 -12.62 2.36 0.73
C GLN A 131 -13.54 1.39 1.47
N ASP A 132 -13.27 0.09 1.41
CA ASP A 132 -14.09 -0.97 1.99
C ASP A 132 -13.98 -1.04 3.53
N THR A 133 -13.09 -0.28 4.14
CA THR A 133 -13.01 -0.16 5.60
C THR A 133 -14.29 0.38 6.24
N VAL A 134 -15.06 1.21 5.54
CA VAL A 134 -16.37 1.70 5.99
C VAL A 134 -17.35 0.53 6.07
N ILE A 135 -17.48 -0.22 4.98
CA ILE A 135 -18.41 -1.37 4.91
C ILE A 135 -17.99 -2.45 5.91
N CYS A 136 -16.70 -2.71 6.04
CA CYS A 136 -16.20 -3.68 7.02
C CYS A 136 -16.53 -3.25 8.46
N ALA A 137 -16.38 -1.98 8.79
CA ALA A 137 -16.73 -1.44 10.11
C ALA A 137 -18.23 -1.62 10.40
N GLU A 138 -19.10 -1.33 9.45
CA GLU A 138 -20.56 -1.55 9.56
C GLU A 138 -20.89 -3.03 9.80
N LEU A 139 -20.26 -3.96 9.08
CA LEU A 139 -20.41 -5.39 9.28
C LEU A 139 -19.94 -5.85 10.67
N LEU A 140 -19.01 -5.14 11.28
CA LEU A 140 -18.58 -5.35 12.67
C LEU A 140 -19.50 -4.67 13.69
N GLY A 141 -20.62 -4.10 13.25
CA GLY A 141 -21.60 -3.41 14.11
C GLY A 141 -21.09 -2.07 14.64
N LYS A 142 -20.18 -1.42 13.94
CA LYS A 142 -19.64 -0.10 14.27
C LYS A 142 -20.26 0.96 13.37
N ASP A 143 -20.76 2.02 14.00
CA ASP A 143 -21.24 3.20 13.29
C ASP A 143 -20.04 4.11 12.98
N VAL A 144 -19.77 4.29 11.69
CA VAL A 144 -18.65 5.12 11.20
C VAL A 144 -19.10 6.00 10.03
N ASP A 145 -18.62 7.22 10.00
CA ASP A 145 -18.87 8.11 8.87
C ASP A 145 -18.16 7.60 7.60
N MET A 146 -18.75 7.85 6.44
CA MET A 146 -18.08 7.71 5.15
C MET A 146 -16.77 8.51 5.12
N HIS A 147 -15.88 8.22 4.18
CA HIS A 147 -14.72 9.09 3.94
C HIS A 147 -15.20 10.47 3.51
N LYS A 148 -14.88 11.48 4.29
CA LYS A 148 -15.40 12.85 4.15
C LYS A 148 -14.84 13.59 2.93
N TYR A 149 -13.59 13.27 2.57
CA TYR A 149 -12.88 13.85 1.43
C TYR A 149 -12.30 12.72 0.59
N ALA A 150 -12.32 12.88 -0.72
CA ALA A 150 -11.66 11.93 -1.62
C ALA A 150 -11.13 12.64 -2.86
N ILE A 151 -9.85 12.41 -3.16
CA ILE A 151 -9.20 12.83 -4.40
C ILE A 151 -8.58 11.59 -5.03
N GLN A 152 -8.81 11.41 -6.33
CA GLN A 152 -8.15 10.35 -7.09
C GLN A 152 -7.48 10.95 -8.33
N ILE A 153 -6.18 10.73 -8.48
CA ILE A 153 -5.40 11.08 -9.67
C ILE A 153 -5.13 9.80 -10.43
N THR A 154 -5.61 9.72 -11.67
CA THR A 154 -5.44 8.53 -12.51
C THR A 154 -5.50 8.87 -13.99
N VAL A 155 -4.80 8.11 -14.83
CA VAL A 155 -4.95 8.14 -16.31
C VAL A 155 -5.98 7.14 -16.78
N ALA A 156 -6.50 6.29 -15.91
CA ALA A 156 -7.44 5.23 -16.27
C ALA A 156 -8.83 5.79 -16.52
N ASP A 157 -9.48 5.29 -17.59
CA ASP A 157 -10.91 5.50 -17.84
C ASP A 157 -11.75 4.79 -16.76
N SER A 158 -12.98 5.26 -16.54
CA SER A 158 -13.88 4.67 -15.54
C SER A 158 -14.21 3.19 -15.77
N ARG A 159 -14.06 2.72 -17.02
CA ARG A 159 -14.25 1.31 -17.40
C ARG A 159 -13.00 0.45 -17.20
N ASP A 160 -11.88 1.05 -16.90
CA ASP A 160 -10.61 0.37 -16.74
C ASP A 160 -10.53 -0.34 -15.38
N GLY A 161 -9.96 -1.54 -15.35
CA GLY A 161 -9.67 -2.27 -14.11
C GLY A 161 -8.78 -1.52 -13.13
N ALA A 162 -7.93 -0.60 -13.61
CA ALA A 162 -7.13 0.28 -12.76
C ALA A 162 -7.98 1.27 -11.95
N CYS A 163 -9.19 1.60 -12.40
CA CYS A 163 -10.20 2.28 -11.59
C CYS A 163 -11.05 1.33 -10.75
N SER A 164 -10.78 0.02 -10.79
CA SER A 164 -11.62 -1.03 -10.21
C SER A 164 -13.07 -0.95 -10.71
N SER A 165 -13.25 -0.53 -11.96
CA SER A 165 -14.55 -0.27 -12.58
C SER A 165 -15.46 0.64 -11.75
N SER A 166 -14.90 1.52 -10.92
CA SER A 166 -15.63 2.38 -10.00
C SER A 166 -15.04 3.78 -9.94
N THR A 167 -15.90 4.76 -10.19
CA THR A 167 -15.59 6.18 -9.93
C THR A 167 -15.85 6.52 -8.47
N LEU A 168 -15.42 7.72 -8.02
CA LEU A 168 -15.77 8.21 -6.69
C LEU A 168 -17.26 8.40 -6.50
N LYS A 169 -18.02 8.73 -7.57
CA LYS A 169 -19.48 8.77 -7.57
C LYS A 169 -20.11 7.41 -7.26
N GLU A 170 -19.58 6.35 -7.86
CA GLU A 170 -20.04 4.99 -7.57
C GLU A 170 -19.66 4.56 -6.17
N ALA A 171 -18.44 4.88 -5.72
CA ALA A 171 -18.04 4.64 -4.33
C ALA A 171 -18.97 5.32 -3.33
N SER A 172 -19.51 6.48 -3.67
CA SER A 172 -20.51 7.17 -2.86
C SER A 172 -21.85 6.44 -2.82
N SER A 173 -22.30 5.87 -3.93
CA SER A 173 -23.56 5.08 -3.95
C SER A 173 -23.49 3.83 -3.08
N TRP A 174 -22.28 3.34 -2.78
CA TRP A 174 -22.02 2.24 -1.86
C TRP A 174 -21.78 2.68 -0.41
N GLY A 175 -21.96 3.97 -0.10
CA GLY A 175 -21.73 4.49 1.26
C GLY A 175 -20.25 4.62 1.68
N LYS A 176 -19.31 4.52 0.74
CA LYS A 176 -17.86 4.54 1.04
C LYS A 176 -17.29 5.96 1.15
N VAL A 177 -17.73 6.86 0.27
CA VAL A 177 -17.22 8.23 0.12
C VAL A 177 -18.38 9.23 0.09
N ASN A 178 -18.24 10.37 0.75
CA ASN A 178 -19.24 11.45 0.71
C ASN A 178 -19.15 12.21 -0.63
N THR A 179 -20.31 12.45 -1.27
CA THR A 179 -20.41 13.12 -2.58
C THR A 179 -20.06 14.58 -2.59
N THR A 180 -20.05 15.24 -1.43
CA THR A 180 -19.94 16.72 -1.41
C THR A 180 -18.50 17.22 -1.59
N LYS A 181 -17.50 16.37 -1.39
CA LYS A 181 -16.08 16.74 -1.44
C LYS A 181 -15.23 15.64 -2.05
N GLU A 182 -15.58 15.28 -3.29
CA GLU A 182 -14.85 14.29 -4.07
C GLU A 182 -14.36 14.91 -5.38
N GLN A 183 -13.15 14.51 -5.82
CA GLN A 183 -12.54 14.99 -7.03
C GLN A 183 -11.80 13.87 -7.78
N MET A 184 -12.24 13.61 -9.01
CA MET A 184 -11.48 12.81 -9.96
C MET A 184 -10.58 13.72 -10.80
N VAL A 185 -9.29 13.39 -10.88
CA VAL A 185 -8.29 14.09 -11.71
C VAL A 185 -7.75 13.10 -12.74
N PHE A 186 -8.21 13.22 -13.98
CA PHE A 186 -7.76 12.39 -15.10
C PHE A 186 -6.47 12.96 -15.67
N ALA A 187 -5.35 12.62 -15.05
CA ALA A 187 -4.03 13.11 -15.43
C ALA A 187 -2.95 12.12 -14.99
N GLU A 188 -1.78 12.29 -15.60
CA GLU A 188 -0.59 11.53 -15.25
C GLU A 188 -0.01 12.06 -13.92
N ALA A 189 0.26 11.13 -12.99
CA ALA A 189 0.60 11.47 -11.60
C ALA A 189 1.94 12.22 -11.47
N THR A 190 2.95 11.91 -12.28
CA THR A 190 4.26 12.58 -12.19
C THR A 190 4.20 14.04 -12.62
N SER A 191 3.21 14.41 -13.44
CA SER A 191 2.96 15.79 -13.85
C SER A 191 2.16 16.59 -12.82
N VAL A 192 1.19 15.95 -12.17
CA VAL A 192 0.23 16.64 -11.29
C VAL A 192 0.63 16.60 -9.81
N LEU A 193 1.18 15.47 -9.35
CA LEU A 193 1.50 15.29 -7.93
C LEU A 193 2.49 16.33 -7.39
N PRO A 194 3.55 16.72 -8.10
CA PRO A 194 4.44 17.78 -7.63
C PRO A 194 3.72 19.10 -7.40
N LEU A 195 2.76 19.47 -8.25
CA LEU A 195 1.98 20.70 -8.10
C LEU A 195 1.08 20.66 -6.87
N VAL A 196 0.44 19.52 -6.61
CA VAL A 196 -0.40 19.32 -5.42
C VAL A 196 0.46 19.40 -4.15
N ILE A 197 1.60 18.73 -4.11
CA ILE A 197 2.48 18.75 -2.94
C ILE A 197 3.06 20.14 -2.69
N LEU A 198 3.49 20.86 -3.74
CA LEU A 198 3.95 22.24 -3.61
C LEU A 198 2.87 23.18 -3.10
N SER A 199 1.61 22.97 -3.51
CA SER A 199 0.47 23.75 -3.00
C SER A 199 0.25 23.53 -1.50
N LEU A 200 0.44 22.30 -1.00
CA LEU A 200 0.27 21.97 0.42
C LEU A 200 1.37 22.56 1.32
N ILE A 201 2.56 22.83 0.80
CA ILE A 201 3.66 23.44 1.56
C ILE A 201 3.35 24.91 1.94
N HIS A 202 2.42 25.55 1.25
CA HIS A 202 2.05 26.96 1.44
C HIS A 202 0.77 27.17 2.26
N ILE A 203 0.19 26.10 2.82
CA ILE A 203 -0.95 26.12 3.71
C ILE A 203 -0.46 25.98 5.16
#